data_8b7bb9abc61c001cc8c1f8678427a068
#
_entry.id   8b7bb9abc61c001cc8c1f8678427a068
#
_cell.length_a   1.000
_cell.length_b   1.000
_cell.length_c   1.000
_cell.angle_alpha   90.00
_cell.angle_beta   90.00
_cell.angle_gamma   90.00
#
_symmetry.space_group_name_H-M   'P 1'
#
loop_
_entity.id
_entity.type
_entity.pdbx_description
1 polymer ?
#
loop_
_entity_poly.entity_id
_entity_poly.type
_entity_poly.pdbx_seq_one_letter_code
_entity_poly.pdbx_strand_id
1 'polypeptide(L)'
;MACNARVVVPAMIEGCPKVFDGLKSLVDVGGANGAALSMLIKAFPWIHSINFDLPHVVAVAPEVDGIEHVGGNMFECVPKADAAFIMMVLQNWDDEECIKILKKCREAIPEEKGKVIIVDPVLEQDKEDKLEFLRLTMDMLMMAHTNNGKERTLKEWEYVLREAGFTRFNVKPIKAMQSVIEAFL
;
A
#
# COMPACT_ATOMS: atom_id res chain seq x y z
N MET A 1 9.23 8.41 5.67
CA MET A 1 8.04 8.08 4.82
C MET A 1 7.74 9.15 3.78
N ALA A 2 7.52 10.42 4.09
CA ALA A 2 7.22 11.47 3.08
C ALA A 2 8.28 11.63 1.95
N CYS A 3 9.55 11.32 2.20
CA CYS A 3 10.60 11.37 1.18
C CYS A 3 10.38 10.27 0.10
N ASN A 4 9.99 9.08 0.52
CA ASN A 4 9.74 7.96 -0.40
C ASN A 4 8.51 8.20 -1.27
N ALA A 5 7.44 8.81 -0.74
CA ALA A 5 6.25 9.14 -1.51
C ALA A 5 6.58 10.02 -2.74
N ARG A 6 7.53 10.96 -2.62
CA ARG A 6 7.93 11.85 -3.71
C ARG A 6 8.61 11.15 -4.88
N VAL A 7 9.16 9.97 -4.66
CA VAL A 7 9.79 9.15 -5.72
C VAL A 7 8.81 8.09 -6.21
N VAL A 8 8.14 7.40 -5.29
CA VAL A 8 7.33 6.22 -5.60
C VAL A 8 6.00 6.60 -6.26
N VAL A 9 5.28 7.61 -5.74
CA VAL A 9 3.97 7.99 -6.28
C VAL A 9 4.04 8.46 -7.74
N PRO A 10 4.97 9.35 -8.15
CA PRO A 10 5.12 9.68 -9.57
C PRO A 10 5.48 8.48 -10.44
N ALA A 11 6.38 7.60 -9.97
CA ALA A 11 6.75 6.40 -10.71
C ALA A 11 5.56 5.43 -10.88
N MET A 12 4.69 5.33 -9.86
CA MET A 12 3.46 4.55 -9.93
C MET A 12 2.44 5.17 -10.90
N ILE A 13 2.22 6.47 -10.86
CA ILE A 13 1.30 7.18 -11.76
C ILE A 13 1.77 7.01 -13.21
N GLU A 14 3.06 7.15 -13.49
CA GLU A 14 3.64 6.97 -14.83
C GLU A 14 3.54 5.51 -15.30
N GLY A 15 3.95 4.56 -14.44
CA GLY A 15 4.05 3.14 -14.79
C GLY A 15 2.73 2.38 -14.78
N CYS A 16 1.79 2.80 -13.94
CA CYS A 16 0.55 2.07 -13.68
C CYS A 16 -0.71 2.98 -13.61
N PRO A 17 -0.94 3.90 -14.57
CA PRO A 17 -2.04 4.87 -14.46
C PRO A 17 -3.42 4.20 -14.35
N LYS A 18 -3.58 3.04 -14.98
CA LYS A 18 -4.87 2.28 -15.00
C LYS A 18 -5.23 1.66 -13.65
N VAL A 19 -4.32 1.65 -12.69
CA VAL A 19 -4.58 1.13 -11.33
C VAL A 19 -5.69 1.93 -10.64
N PHE A 20 -5.88 3.19 -11.00
CA PHE A 20 -6.89 4.07 -10.42
C PHE A 20 -8.14 4.24 -11.28
N ASP A 21 -8.21 3.59 -12.46
CA ASP A 21 -9.35 3.70 -13.36
C ASP A 21 -10.64 3.18 -12.70
N GLY A 22 -11.70 3.98 -12.82
CA GLY A 22 -13.03 3.63 -12.32
C GLY A 22 -13.24 3.76 -10.81
N LEU A 23 -12.20 4.10 -10.04
CA LEU A 23 -12.33 4.35 -8.60
C LEU A 23 -13.01 5.70 -8.36
N LYS A 24 -13.96 5.72 -7.41
CA LYS A 24 -14.61 6.94 -6.89
C LYS A 24 -14.10 7.28 -5.50
N SER A 25 -13.63 6.29 -4.75
CA SER A 25 -13.07 6.45 -3.41
C SER A 25 -11.85 5.57 -3.18
N LEU A 26 -10.92 6.06 -2.36
CA LEU A 26 -9.67 5.41 -2.01
C LEU A 26 -9.36 5.64 -0.54
N VAL A 27 -9.05 4.59 0.21
CA VAL A 27 -8.54 4.70 1.58
C VAL A 27 -7.06 4.34 1.61
N ASP A 28 -6.22 5.25 2.08
CA ASP A 28 -4.79 5.05 2.32
C ASP A 28 -4.59 4.53 3.75
N VAL A 29 -4.30 3.25 3.88
CA VAL A 29 -4.19 2.54 5.16
C VAL A 29 -2.76 2.63 5.69
N GLY A 30 -2.59 3.33 6.80
CA GLY A 30 -1.27 3.70 7.32
C GLY A 30 -0.66 4.89 6.55
N GLY A 31 -1.51 5.80 6.06
CA GLY A 31 -1.12 6.89 5.17
C GLY A 31 -0.35 8.03 5.86
N ALA A 32 -0.07 7.90 7.17
CA ALA A 32 0.67 8.87 7.98
C ALA A 32 0.08 10.29 7.84
N ASN A 33 0.85 11.25 7.34
CA ASN A 33 0.42 12.63 7.16
C ASN A 33 -0.31 12.89 5.82
N GLY A 34 -0.68 11.87 5.06
CA GLY A 34 -1.39 11.99 3.79
C GLY A 34 -0.53 12.44 2.61
N ALA A 35 0.80 12.36 2.70
CA ALA A 35 1.69 12.85 1.64
C ALA A 35 1.51 12.11 0.31
N ALA A 36 1.26 10.79 0.33
CA ALA A 36 0.98 10.00 -0.87
C ALA A 36 -0.36 10.43 -1.51
N LEU A 37 -1.42 10.52 -0.71
CA LEU A 37 -2.72 10.98 -1.19
C LEU A 37 -2.68 12.40 -1.76
N SER A 38 -1.93 13.33 -1.14
CA SER A 38 -1.76 14.70 -1.65
C SER A 38 -1.18 14.76 -3.07
N MET A 39 -0.43 13.73 -3.46
CA MET A 39 0.09 13.61 -4.83
C MET A 39 -0.90 12.90 -5.74
N LEU A 40 -1.60 11.88 -5.25
CA LEU A 40 -2.60 11.13 -6.00
C LEU A 40 -3.80 11.99 -6.40
N ILE A 41 -4.34 12.82 -5.49
CA ILE A 41 -5.48 13.70 -5.80
C ILE A 41 -5.17 14.76 -6.86
N LYS A 42 -3.90 15.15 -7.03
CA LYS A 42 -3.49 16.05 -8.12
C LYS A 42 -3.58 15.37 -9.50
N ALA A 43 -3.31 14.06 -9.54
CA ALA A 43 -3.39 13.27 -10.77
C ALA A 43 -4.82 12.74 -11.02
N PHE A 44 -5.56 12.45 -9.94
CA PHE A 44 -6.89 11.83 -9.98
C PHE A 44 -7.88 12.62 -9.10
N PRO A 45 -8.21 13.88 -9.44
CA PRO A 45 -8.98 14.78 -8.58
C PRO A 45 -10.44 14.38 -8.37
N TRP A 46 -10.92 13.38 -9.10
CA TRP A 46 -12.28 12.83 -8.93
C TRP A 46 -12.39 11.77 -7.85
N ILE A 47 -11.26 11.29 -7.30
CA ILE A 47 -11.25 10.25 -6.27
C ILE A 47 -11.42 10.90 -4.89
N HIS A 48 -12.49 10.55 -4.19
CA HIS A 48 -12.63 10.87 -2.76
C HIS A 48 -11.57 10.09 -1.97
N SER A 49 -10.67 10.80 -1.31
CA SER A 49 -9.48 10.23 -0.68
C SER A 49 -9.57 10.27 0.85
N ILE A 50 -9.42 9.11 1.48
CA ILE A 50 -9.45 8.94 2.94
C ILE A 50 -8.04 8.58 3.40
N ASN A 51 -7.42 9.42 4.24
CA ASN A 51 -6.18 9.12 4.94
C ASN A 51 -6.51 8.46 6.28
N PHE A 52 -6.18 7.19 6.42
CA PHE A 52 -6.48 6.40 7.61
C PHE A 52 -5.20 6.00 8.34
N ASP A 53 -5.07 6.42 9.58
CA ASP A 53 -3.93 6.08 10.44
C ASP A 53 -4.36 6.19 11.92
N LEU A 54 -3.47 5.90 12.85
CA LEU A 54 -3.74 6.01 14.27
C LEU A 54 -4.22 7.43 14.64
N PRO A 55 -5.16 7.59 15.59
CA PRO A 55 -5.77 8.87 15.92
C PRO A 55 -4.77 10.00 16.21
N HIS A 56 -3.69 9.68 16.90
CA HIS A 56 -2.65 10.68 17.22
C HIS A 56 -1.80 11.07 16.01
N VAL A 57 -1.74 10.22 14.97
CA VAL A 57 -1.01 10.51 13.72
C VAL A 57 -1.83 11.45 12.85
N VAL A 58 -3.11 11.14 12.64
CA VAL A 58 -4.00 11.99 11.83
C VAL A 58 -4.31 13.33 12.49
N ALA A 59 -4.28 13.42 13.82
CA ALA A 59 -4.51 14.67 14.56
C ALA A 59 -3.47 15.77 14.27
N VAL A 60 -2.29 15.38 13.79
CA VAL A 60 -1.20 16.32 13.43
C VAL A 60 -0.94 16.36 11.92
N ALA A 61 -1.74 15.65 11.13
CA ALA A 61 -1.64 15.68 9.68
C ALA A 61 -2.09 17.07 9.15
N PRO A 62 -1.43 17.62 8.13
CA PRO A 62 -1.84 18.87 7.53
C PRO A 62 -3.21 18.71 6.83
N GLU A 63 -4.09 19.67 7.03
CA GLU A 63 -5.33 19.74 6.23
C GLU A 63 -5.01 19.94 4.75
N VAL A 64 -5.61 19.11 3.90
CA VAL A 64 -5.45 19.16 2.45
C VAL A 64 -6.83 19.00 1.82
N ASP A 65 -7.20 19.94 0.97
CA ASP A 65 -8.47 19.89 0.24
C ASP A 65 -8.59 18.57 -0.54
N GLY A 66 -9.71 17.87 -0.36
CA GLY A 66 -9.96 16.58 -1.01
C GLY A 66 -9.43 15.36 -0.26
N ILE A 67 -8.84 15.53 0.93
CA ILE A 67 -8.43 14.42 1.80
C ILE A 67 -9.21 14.48 3.11
N GLU A 68 -9.92 13.40 3.42
CA GLU A 68 -10.53 13.18 4.73
C GLU A 68 -9.55 12.43 5.63
N HIS A 69 -9.27 12.97 6.82
CA HIS A 69 -8.42 12.30 7.82
C HIS A 69 -9.27 11.51 8.80
N VAL A 70 -9.09 10.19 8.85
CA VAL A 70 -9.84 9.29 9.73
C VAL A 70 -8.87 8.56 10.67
N GLY A 71 -9.09 8.71 11.98
CA GLY A 71 -8.30 8.03 13.00
C GLY A 71 -8.87 6.66 13.34
N GLY A 72 -8.00 5.62 13.38
CA GLY A 72 -8.40 4.28 13.77
C GLY A 72 -7.25 3.29 13.78
N ASN A 73 -7.57 2.03 14.04
CA ASN A 73 -6.61 0.93 14.08
C ASN A 73 -6.88 -0.03 12.91
N MET A 74 -5.93 -0.18 11.99
CA MET A 74 -6.06 -1.02 10.80
C MET A 74 -6.24 -2.52 11.12
N PHE A 75 -5.91 -2.95 12.34
CA PHE A 75 -6.16 -4.32 12.80
C PHE A 75 -7.61 -4.54 13.23
N GLU A 76 -8.37 -3.48 13.52
CA GLU A 76 -9.75 -3.54 13.98
C GLU A 76 -10.73 -3.28 12.85
N CYS A 77 -10.53 -2.18 12.13
CA CYS A 77 -11.39 -1.78 11.00
C CYS A 77 -10.63 -0.91 10.01
N VAL A 78 -11.15 -0.83 8.79
CA VAL A 78 -10.71 0.09 7.73
C VAL A 78 -11.96 0.80 7.18
N PRO A 79 -11.93 2.11 6.94
CA PRO A 79 -13.03 2.84 6.31
C PRO A 79 -13.39 2.26 4.94
N LYS A 80 -14.68 2.26 4.62
CA LYS A 80 -15.17 1.72 3.33
C LYS A 80 -14.76 2.63 2.18
N ALA A 81 -14.23 2.02 1.12
CA ALA A 81 -13.86 2.69 -0.14
C ALA A 81 -13.91 1.70 -1.30
N ASP A 82 -13.85 2.19 -2.55
CA ASP A 82 -13.77 1.32 -3.73
C ASP A 82 -12.44 0.55 -3.79
N ALA A 83 -11.37 1.14 -3.26
CA ALA A 83 -10.10 0.47 -3.10
C ALA A 83 -9.40 0.85 -1.79
N ALA A 84 -8.63 -0.09 -1.22
CA ALA A 84 -7.67 0.17 -0.17
C ALA A 84 -6.27 0.30 -0.78
N PHE A 85 -5.58 1.38 -0.44
CA PHE A 85 -4.21 1.66 -0.84
C PHE A 85 -3.30 1.48 0.37
N ILE A 86 -2.20 0.76 0.20
CA ILE A 86 -1.25 0.47 1.28
C ILE A 86 0.15 0.66 0.71
N MET A 87 0.87 1.67 1.16
CA MET A 87 2.21 1.96 0.66
C MET A 87 3.26 1.90 1.76
N MET A 88 4.19 0.94 1.66
CA MET A 88 5.31 0.77 2.58
C MET A 88 4.87 0.59 4.05
N VAL A 89 3.79 -0.14 4.26
CA VAL A 89 3.24 -0.46 5.58
C VAL A 89 3.45 -1.92 5.91
N LEU A 90 3.11 -2.83 4.99
CA LEU A 90 3.12 -4.28 5.26
C LEU A 90 4.52 -4.84 5.48
N GLN A 91 5.55 -4.18 4.98
CA GLN A 91 6.94 -4.52 5.25
C GLN A 91 7.34 -4.42 6.74
N ASN A 92 6.58 -3.68 7.56
CA ASN A 92 6.85 -3.52 8.99
C ASN A 92 6.29 -4.65 9.86
N TRP A 93 5.52 -5.56 9.27
CA TRP A 93 4.71 -6.58 9.95
C TRP A 93 5.06 -7.98 9.47
N ASP A 94 4.89 -8.99 10.33
CA ASP A 94 5.01 -10.39 9.93
C ASP A 94 3.84 -10.84 9.04
N ASP A 95 3.88 -12.09 8.58
CA ASP A 95 2.87 -12.61 7.67
C ASP A 95 1.49 -12.72 8.32
N GLU A 96 1.41 -13.10 9.60
CA GLU A 96 0.14 -13.21 10.31
C GLU A 96 -0.53 -11.86 10.51
N GLU A 97 0.27 -10.84 10.84
CA GLU A 97 -0.20 -9.47 11.01
C GLU A 97 -0.62 -8.86 9.66
N CYS A 98 0.15 -9.08 8.60
CA CYS A 98 -0.23 -8.68 7.26
C CYS A 98 -1.55 -9.30 6.80
N ILE A 99 -1.74 -10.60 7.06
CA ILE A 99 -3.00 -11.29 6.75
C ILE A 99 -4.18 -10.65 7.51
N LYS A 100 -4.00 -10.29 8.78
CA LYS A 100 -5.05 -9.59 9.56
C LYS A 100 -5.39 -8.24 8.96
N ILE A 101 -4.39 -7.41 8.64
CA ILE A 101 -4.58 -6.10 8.01
C ILE A 101 -5.32 -6.26 6.66
N LEU A 102 -4.86 -7.16 5.82
CA LEU A 102 -5.43 -7.41 4.49
C LEU A 102 -6.87 -7.93 4.55
N LYS A 103 -7.22 -8.74 5.56
CA LYS A 103 -8.61 -9.14 5.82
C LYS A 103 -9.48 -7.93 6.16
N LYS A 104 -8.99 -6.97 6.93
CA LYS A 104 -9.71 -5.72 7.21
C LYS A 104 -9.87 -4.83 5.98
N CYS A 105 -8.86 -4.76 5.12
CA CYS A 105 -8.97 -4.10 3.84
C CYS A 105 -10.01 -4.79 2.94
N ARG A 106 -10.03 -6.12 2.92
CA ARG A 106 -11.02 -6.90 2.19
C ARG A 106 -12.46 -6.63 2.67
N GLU A 107 -12.69 -6.53 3.97
CA GLU A 107 -14.00 -6.20 4.56
C GLU A 107 -14.46 -4.77 4.20
N ALA A 108 -13.53 -3.87 3.87
CA ALA A 108 -13.79 -2.47 3.57
C ALA A 108 -14.12 -2.18 2.10
N ILE A 109 -13.72 -3.07 1.18
CA ILE A 109 -13.89 -2.89 -0.27
C ILE A 109 -15.09 -3.69 -0.81
N PRO A 110 -15.74 -3.25 -1.91
CA PRO A 110 -16.82 -3.99 -2.54
C PRO A 110 -16.38 -5.34 -3.10
N GLU A 111 -17.20 -6.39 -2.91
CA GLU A 111 -16.89 -7.77 -3.35
C GLU A 111 -16.66 -7.90 -4.86
N GLU A 112 -17.47 -7.23 -5.69
CA GLU A 112 -17.40 -7.43 -7.15
C GLU A 112 -16.32 -6.60 -7.85
N LYS A 113 -16.03 -5.40 -7.35
CA LYS A 113 -15.18 -4.41 -8.03
C LYS A 113 -14.07 -3.85 -7.17
N GLY A 114 -14.08 -4.20 -5.89
CA GLY A 114 -13.09 -3.74 -4.95
C GLY A 114 -11.71 -4.37 -5.20
N LYS A 115 -10.68 -3.63 -4.87
CA LYS A 115 -9.30 -4.11 -4.91
C LYS A 115 -8.45 -3.50 -3.81
N VAL A 116 -7.39 -4.21 -3.46
CA VAL A 116 -6.30 -3.66 -2.65
C VAL A 116 -5.13 -3.34 -3.57
N ILE A 117 -4.56 -2.15 -3.41
CA ILE A 117 -3.39 -1.67 -4.13
C ILE A 117 -2.25 -1.56 -3.13
N ILE A 118 -1.29 -2.47 -3.21
CA ILE A 118 -0.12 -2.50 -2.34
C ILE A 118 1.07 -1.95 -3.11
N VAL A 119 1.87 -1.11 -2.47
CA VAL A 119 3.09 -0.55 -3.06
C VAL A 119 4.25 -0.82 -2.11
N ASP A 120 4.84 -1.97 -2.29
CA ASP A 120 5.95 -2.48 -1.49
C ASP A 120 7.01 -3.14 -2.40
N PRO A 121 8.25 -3.33 -1.94
CA PRO A 121 9.25 -4.11 -2.65
C PRO A 121 8.79 -5.55 -2.84
N VAL A 122 9.17 -6.13 -3.97
CA VAL A 122 9.04 -7.56 -4.24
C VAL A 122 10.45 -8.08 -4.47
N LEU A 123 10.90 -8.99 -3.61
CA LEU A 123 12.19 -9.64 -3.78
C LEU A 123 12.08 -10.65 -4.93
N GLU A 124 12.76 -10.38 -6.02
CA GLU A 124 12.91 -11.31 -7.13
C GLU A 124 14.34 -11.85 -7.14
N GLN A 125 14.50 -13.12 -7.45
CA GLN A 125 15.83 -13.74 -7.57
C GLN A 125 16.43 -13.52 -8.98
N ASP A 126 16.08 -12.42 -9.62
CA ASP A 126 16.63 -12.10 -10.94
C ASP A 126 17.94 -11.33 -10.78
N LYS A 127 19.03 -12.01 -11.11
CA LYS A 127 20.41 -11.50 -10.98
C LYS A 127 20.73 -10.30 -11.89
N GLU A 128 19.84 -9.93 -12.81
CA GLU A 128 20.03 -8.81 -13.73
C GLU A 128 19.35 -7.52 -13.25
N ASP A 129 18.55 -7.56 -12.18
CA ASP A 129 17.89 -6.35 -11.64
C ASP A 129 18.91 -5.48 -10.88
N LYS A 130 19.17 -4.30 -11.40
CA LYS A 130 20.09 -3.32 -10.79
C LYS A 130 19.66 -2.84 -9.41
N LEU A 131 18.37 -3.00 -9.06
CA LEU A 131 17.81 -2.61 -7.77
C LEU A 131 17.75 -3.75 -6.74
N GLU A 132 18.11 -4.98 -7.14
CA GLU A 132 18.07 -6.15 -6.24
C GLU A 132 18.96 -5.94 -5.00
N PHE A 133 20.20 -5.47 -5.21
CA PHE A 133 21.09 -5.17 -4.08
C PHE A 133 20.48 -4.16 -3.10
N LEU A 134 19.77 -3.17 -3.63
CA LEU A 134 19.12 -2.15 -2.80
C LEU A 134 17.92 -2.75 -2.03
N ARG A 135 17.12 -3.61 -2.66
CA ARG A 135 16.01 -4.32 -1.98
C ARG A 135 16.52 -5.23 -0.87
N LEU A 136 17.57 -6.01 -1.12
CA LEU A 136 18.20 -6.86 -0.10
C LEU A 136 18.79 -6.04 1.05
N THR A 137 19.36 -4.87 0.75
CA THR A 137 19.84 -3.96 1.80
C THR A 137 18.68 -3.42 2.64
N MET A 138 17.55 -3.11 2.02
CA MET A 138 16.34 -2.67 2.73
C MET A 138 15.75 -3.79 3.59
N ASP A 139 15.74 -5.03 3.11
CA ASP A 139 15.32 -6.19 3.90
C ASP A 139 16.18 -6.36 5.16
N MET A 140 17.50 -6.27 5.05
CA MET A 140 18.39 -6.25 6.22
C MET A 140 18.09 -5.09 7.16
N LEU A 141 17.74 -3.92 6.62
CA LEU A 141 17.37 -2.76 7.41
C LEU A 141 16.04 -2.98 8.16
N MET A 142 15.06 -3.61 7.51
CA MET A 142 13.78 -3.97 8.16
C MET A 142 14.01 -4.94 9.33
N MET A 143 14.82 -5.98 9.14
CA MET A 143 15.18 -6.90 10.23
C MET A 143 15.87 -6.20 11.41
N ALA A 144 16.62 -5.11 11.17
CA ALA A 144 17.32 -4.37 12.22
C ALA A 144 16.43 -3.34 12.93
N HIS A 145 15.39 -2.80 12.29
CA HIS A 145 14.58 -1.68 12.80
C HIS A 145 13.17 -2.08 13.23
N THR A 146 12.70 -3.25 12.84
CA THR A 146 11.38 -3.77 13.21
C THR A 146 11.56 -5.08 13.98
N ASN A 147 10.57 -5.45 14.79
CA ASN A 147 10.65 -6.72 15.51
C ASN A 147 10.47 -7.93 14.60
N ASN A 148 9.60 -7.84 13.59
CA ASN A 148 9.21 -8.96 12.72
C ASN A 148 9.00 -8.55 11.26
N GLY A 149 9.33 -7.30 10.89
CA GLY A 149 9.16 -6.82 9.52
C GLY A 149 10.16 -7.45 8.56
N LYS A 150 9.73 -7.64 7.33
CA LYS A 150 10.55 -8.16 6.24
C LYS A 150 10.05 -7.69 4.87
N GLU A 151 10.95 -7.64 3.92
CA GLU A 151 10.58 -7.61 2.51
C GLU A 151 10.15 -9.01 2.05
N ARG A 152 9.27 -9.07 1.05
CA ARG A 152 8.67 -10.35 0.63
C ARG A 152 9.02 -10.70 -0.80
N THR A 153 9.30 -11.98 -1.03
CA THR A 153 9.34 -12.57 -2.36
C THR A 153 7.94 -12.66 -2.96
N LEU A 154 7.85 -12.86 -4.28
CA LEU A 154 6.57 -13.05 -4.95
C LEU A 154 5.76 -14.22 -4.37
N LYS A 155 6.42 -15.31 -3.97
CA LYS A 155 5.76 -16.47 -3.34
C LYS A 155 5.18 -16.16 -1.97
N GLU A 156 5.88 -15.36 -1.17
CA GLU A 156 5.39 -14.92 0.14
C GLU A 156 4.23 -13.95 -0.02
N TRP A 157 4.27 -13.03 -1.00
CA TRP A 157 3.12 -12.19 -1.34
C TRP A 157 1.92 -13.02 -1.77
N GLU A 158 2.10 -14.04 -2.62
CA GLU A 158 1.02 -14.95 -3.01
C GLU A 158 0.41 -15.65 -1.79
N TYR A 159 1.23 -16.15 -0.87
CA TYR A 159 0.78 -16.79 0.35
C TYR A 159 -0.08 -15.83 1.20
N VAL A 160 0.45 -14.66 1.53
CA VAL A 160 -0.22 -13.68 2.39
C VAL A 160 -1.55 -13.21 1.78
N LEU A 161 -1.59 -12.96 0.47
CA LEU A 161 -2.80 -12.54 -0.24
C LEU A 161 -3.86 -13.65 -0.27
N ARG A 162 -3.48 -14.90 -0.54
CA ARG A 162 -4.41 -16.04 -0.53
C ARG A 162 -5.00 -16.31 0.84
N GLU A 163 -4.19 -16.28 1.88
CA GLU A 163 -4.65 -16.45 3.27
C GLU A 163 -5.55 -15.29 3.73
N ALA A 164 -5.38 -14.10 3.16
CA ALA A 164 -6.29 -12.98 3.36
C ALA A 164 -7.59 -13.08 2.55
N GLY A 165 -7.69 -14.04 1.62
CA GLY A 165 -8.89 -14.34 0.83
C GLY A 165 -8.98 -13.62 -0.52
N PHE A 166 -7.85 -13.15 -1.07
CA PHE A 166 -7.79 -12.64 -2.42
C PHE A 166 -7.55 -13.79 -3.40
N THR A 167 -8.32 -13.83 -4.51
CA THR A 167 -8.29 -14.93 -5.46
C THR A 167 -7.36 -14.68 -6.64
N ARG A 168 -7.14 -13.40 -6.97
CA ARG A 168 -6.29 -12.97 -8.08
C ARG A 168 -5.42 -11.78 -7.65
N PHE A 169 -4.22 -11.73 -8.17
CA PHE A 169 -3.37 -10.55 -8.02
C PHE A 169 -2.47 -10.36 -9.24
N ASN A 170 -2.06 -9.12 -9.46
CA ASN A 170 -1.09 -8.73 -10.48
C ASN A 170 0.04 -7.97 -9.83
N VAL A 171 1.27 -8.22 -10.25
CA VAL A 171 2.45 -7.47 -9.82
C VAL A 171 3.01 -6.72 -11.02
N LYS A 172 3.22 -5.42 -10.85
CA LYS A 172 3.81 -4.56 -11.88
C LYS A 172 5.01 -3.82 -11.31
N PRO A 173 6.21 -4.06 -11.82
CA PRO A 173 7.38 -3.27 -11.44
C PRO A 173 7.17 -1.82 -11.91
N ILE A 174 7.68 -0.88 -11.11
CA ILE A 174 7.72 0.54 -11.45
C ILE A 174 9.17 1.02 -11.45
N LYS A 175 9.43 2.25 -11.93
CA LYS A 175 10.78 2.84 -11.92
C LYS A 175 11.20 3.28 -10.49
N ALA A 176 11.04 2.37 -9.52
CA ALA A 176 11.42 2.51 -8.12
C ALA A 176 11.79 1.13 -7.56
N MET A 177 12.19 1.06 -6.28
CA MET A 177 12.44 -0.22 -5.60
C MET A 177 11.15 -1.04 -5.42
N GLN A 178 10.03 -0.34 -5.30
CA GLN A 178 8.71 -0.92 -5.07
C GLN A 178 8.11 -1.45 -6.38
N SER A 179 7.20 -2.38 -6.22
CA SER A 179 6.25 -2.82 -7.24
C SER A 179 4.83 -2.47 -6.82
N VAL A 180 3.94 -2.35 -7.78
CA VAL A 180 2.50 -2.22 -7.53
C VAL A 180 1.87 -3.60 -7.58
N ILE A 181 1.25 -4.02 -6.50
CA ILE A 181 0.51 -5.27 -6.38
C ILE A 181 -0.99 -4.92 -6.31
N GLU A 182 -1.76 -5.33 -7.31
CA GLU A 182 -3.22 -5.23 -7.28
C GLU A 182 -3.79 -6.58 -6.88
N ALA A 183 -4.54 -6.64 -5.78
CA ALA A 183 -5.20 -7.85 -5.32
C ALA A 183 -6.73 -7.71 -5.40
N PHE A 184 -7.40 -8.75 -5.90
CA PHE A 184 -8.84 -8.80 -6.18
C PHE A 184 -9.50 -9.97 -5.45
N LEU A 185 -10.80 -9.80 -5.12
CA LEU A 185 -11.64 -10.81 -4.47
C LEU A 185 -12.02 -11.94 -5.41
#